data_2d1a984e43f0cf31abdc6b1d753cfec0
#
_entry.id   2d1a984e43f0cf31abdc6b1d753cfec0
#
_cell.length_a   1.000
_cell.length_b   1.000
_cell.length_c   1.000
_cell.angle_alpha   90.00
_cell.angle_beta   90.00
_cell.angle_gamma   90.00
#
_symmetry.space_group_name_H-M   'P 1'
#
loop_
_entity.id
_entity.type
_entity.pdbx_description
1 polymer ?
#
loop_
_entity_poly.entity_id
_entity_poly.type
_entity_poly.pdbx_seq_one_letter_code
_entity_poly.pdbx_strand_id
1 'polypeptide(L)'
;MRQMSQYPLWNQLNTLKEAQWVDLTHTFDPNIPRFSEFEKGEVSTLFNVKDHGFYVQRWSIVTQYGTHIDAPIHFVENRRYLEELDLKELVLPLIVLDYSKEAAQNSDFIVSRKHLEDWEQQHGRIEACLLY
;
A
#
# COMPACT_ATOMS: atom_id res chain seq x y z
N MET A 1 28.75 -18.95 -8.73
CA MET A 1 28.03 -18.18 -9.79
C MET A 1 26.71 -18.87 -10.05
N ARG A 2 25.56 -18.23 -9.84
CA ARG A 2 24.26 -18.79 -10.27
C ARG A 2 24.24 -18.80 -11.81
N GLN A 3 23.93 -19.96 -12.38
CA GLN A 3 23.77 -20.11 -13.82
C GLN A 3 22.54 -19.26 -14.23
N MET A 4 22.73 -18.30 -15.15
CA MET A 4 21.61 -17.49 -15.66
C MET A 4 20.62 -18.40 -16.40
N SER A 5 19.34 -18.24 -16.09
CA SER A 5 18.26 -18.94 -16.77
C SER A 5 18.19 -18.53 -18.24
N GLN A 6 17.80 -19.45 -19.12
CA GLN A 6 17.48 -19.13 -20.51
C GLN A 6 16.23 -18.25 -20.67
N TYR A 7 15.49 -18.00 -19.57
CA TYR A 7 14.28 -17.16 -19.56
C TYR A 7 14.63 -15.73 -19.09
N PRO A 8 14.67 -14.72 -19.97
CA PRO A 8 15.07 -13.35 -19.61
C PRO A 8 14.23 -12.73 -18.49
N LEU A 9 12.92 -12.95 -18.51
CA LEU A 9 12.01 -12.43 -17.47
C LEU A 9 12.35 -13.01 -16.08
N TRP A 10 12.75 -14.29 -16.02
CA TRP A 10 13.15 -14.94 -14.77
C TRP A 10 14.44 -14.35 -14.21
N ASN A 11 15.37 -13.98 -15.08
CA ASN A 11 16.62 -13.31 -14.66
C ASN A 11 16.32 -11.92 -14.09
N GLN A 12 15.45 -11.14 -14.75
CA GLN A 12 15.04 -9.83 -14.24
C GLN A 12 14.34 -9.95 -12.87
N LEU A 13 13.43 -10.92 -12.71
CA LEU A 13 12.78 -11.18 -11.44
C LEU A 13 13.77 -11.57 -10.33
N ASN A 14 14.78 -12.39 -10.65
CA ASN A 14 15.80 -12.73 -9.67
C ASN A 14 16.64 -11.52 -9.26
N THR A 15 16.97 -10.61 -10.19
CA THR A 15 17.66 -9.35 -9.87
C THR A 15 16.82 -8.51 -8.93
N LEU A 16 15.51 -8.38 -9.18
CA LEU A 16 14.59 -7.65 -8.27
C LEU A 16 14.55 -8.30 -6.89
N LYS A 17 14.54 -9.64 -6.80
CA LYS A 17 14.52 -10.36 -5.52
C LYS A 17 15.81 -10.21 -4.70
N GLU A 18 16.92 -9.81 -5.33
CA GLU A 18 18.19 -9.52 -4.66
C GLU A 18 18.21 -8.10 -4.03
N ALA A 19 17.28 -7.22 -4.42
CA ALA A 19 17.12 -5.91 -3.81
C ALA A 19 16.59 -6.02 -2.37
N GLN A 20 16.74 -4.95 -1.60
CA GLN A 20 16.12 -4.85 -0.28
C GLN A 20 14.60 -4.67 -0.45
N TRP A 21 13.84 -5.58 0.14
CA TRP A 21 12.39 -5.49 0.20
C TRP A 21 11.97 -4.98 1.57
N VAL A 22 11.07 -4.00 1.60
CA VAL A 22 10.51 -3.44 2.81
C VAL A 22 9.00 -3.61 2.76
N ASP A 23 8.45 -4.36 3.71
CA ASP A 23 7.01 -4.50 3.87
C ASP A 23 6.50 -3.36 4.76
N LEU A 24 5.71 -2.47 4.18
CA LEU A 24 5.09 -1.33 4.86
C LEU A 24 3.64 -1.63 5.28
N THR A 25 3.19 -2.89 5.12
CA THR A 25 1.84 -3.31 5.45
C THR A 25 1.68 -3.48 6.97
N HIS A 26 0.69 -2.84 7.54
CA HIS A 26 0.26 -3.16 8.91
C HIS A 26 -0.32 -4.57 9.00
N THR A 27 -0.07 -5.26 10.10
CA THR A 27 -0.73 -6.54 10.37
C THR A 27 -2.24 -6.36 10.29
N PHE A 28 -2.89 -7.17 9.45
CA PHE A 28 -4.33 -7.09 9.24
C PHE A 28 -5.07 -7.81 10.36
N ASP A 29 -5.61 -7.04 11.29
CA ASP A 29 -6.41 -7.52 12.41
C ASP A 29 -7.52 -6.51 12.78
N PRO A 30 -8.52 -6.87 13.61
CA PRO A 30 -9.61 -5.96 13.96
C PRO A 30 -9.20 -4.68 14.68
N ASN A 31 -7.97 -4.57 15.20
CA ASN A 31 -7.46 -3.39 15.91
C ASN A 31 -6.53 -2.52 15.05
N ILE A 32 -6.31 -2.90 13.79
CA ILE A 32 -5.47 -2.13 12.85
C ILE A 32 -5.93 -0.66 12.81
N PRO A 33 -5.02 0.32 12.63
CA PRO A 33 -5.38 1.72 12.47
C PRO A 33 -6.44 1.92 11.39
N ARG A 34 -7.47 2.70 11.68
CA ARG A 34 -8.57 3.01 10.80
C ARG A 34 -9.09 4.42 11.09
N PHE A 35 -9.85 4.98 10.16
CA PHE A 35 -10.55 6.23 10.40
C PHE A 35 -11.54 6.08 11.57
N SER A 36 -11.59 7.07 12.46
CA SER A 36 -12.33 7.01 13.74
C SER A 36 -13.83 6.78 13.58
N GLU A 37 -14.41 7.27 12.48
CA GLU A 37 -15.84 7.13 12.19
C GLU A 37 -16.22 5.73 11.68
N PHE A 38 -15.24 4.89 11.35
CA PHE A 38 -15.53 3.53 10.89
C PHE A 38 -15.68 2.58 12.06
N GLU A 39 -16.65 1.70 11.96
CA GLU A 39 -16.81 0.61 12.92
C GLU A 39 -15.59 -0.33 12.91
N LYS A 40 -15.34 -0.92 14.06
CA LYS A 40 -14.31 -1.94 14.18
C LYS A 40 -14.67 -3.17 13.36
N GLY A 41 -13.70 -3.68 12.61
CA GLY A 41 -13.89 -4.91 11.85
C GLY A 41 -14.19 -6.10 12.74
N GLU A 42 -15.05 -6.98 12.26
CA GLU A 42 -15.40 -8.24 12.91
C GLU A 42 -14.74 -9.41 12.20
N VAL A 43 -14.26 -10.37 12.99
CA VAL A 43 -13.69 -11.60 12.48
C VAL A 43 -14.23 -12.80 13.23
N SER A 44 -14.58 -13.86 12.51
CA SER A 44 -14.97 -15.14 13.07
C SER A 44 -14.32 -16.31 12.31
N THR A 45 -13.83 -17.31 13.05
CA THR A 45 -13.29 -18.52 12.45
C THR A 45 -14.45 -19.45 12.10
N LEU A 46 -14.62 -19.74 10.83
CA LEU A 46 -15.65 -20.68 10.32
C LEU A 46 -15.16 -22.13 10.36
N PHE A 47 -13.89 -22.33 9.97
CA PHE A 47 -13.25 -23.64 9.92
C PHE A 47 -11.84 -23.56 10.48
N ASN A 48 -11.40 -24.58 11.21
CA ASN A 48 -10.05 -24.69 11.73
C ASN A 48 -9.39 -26.00 11.26
N VAL A 49 -8.07 -26.04 11.23
CA VAL A 49 -7.30 -27.18 10.71
C VAL A 49 -7.55 -28.45 11.49
N LYS A 50 -7.71 -28.37 12.83
CA LYS A 50 -7.84 -29.54 13.72
C LYS A 50 -9.09 -30.34 13.41
N ASP A 51 -10.22 -29.66 13.24
CA ASP A 51 -11.53 -30.31 13.13
C ASP A 51 -11.98 -30.50 11.67
N HIS A 52 -11.44 -29.68 10.75
CA HIS A 52 -11.93 -29.59 9.38
C HIS A 52 -10.84 -29.83 8.32
N GLY A 53 -9.55 -29.88 8.71
CA GLY A 53 -8.43 -30.06 7.78
C GLY A 53 -7.98 -28.78 7.04
N PHE A 54 -8.66 -27.67 7.24
CA PHE A 54 -8.34 -26.36 6.63
C PHE A 54 -8.80 -25.23 7.53
N TYR A 55 -8.29 -23.99 7.25
CA TYR A 55 -8.58 -22.80 8.05
C TYR A 55 -9.30 -21.74 7.21
N VAL A 56 -10.45 -21.24 7.68
CA VAL A 56 -11.23 -20.18 7.02
C VAL A 56 -11.80 -19.22 8.06
N GLN A 57 -11.66 -17.94 7.77
CA GLN A 57 -12.30 -16.87 8.53
C GLN A 57 -13.33 -16.13 7.68
N ARG A 58 -14.30 -15.54 8.38
CA ARG A 58 -15.21 -14.54 7.82
C ARG A 58 -14.82 -13.18 8.41
N TRP A 59 -14.69 -12.17 7.54
CA TRP A 59 -14.44 -10.79 7.92
C TRP A 59 -15.60 -9.90 7.48
N SER A 60 -15.96 -8.93 8.33
CA SER A 60 -16.88 -7.82 8.03
C SER A 60 -16.14 -6.52 8.30
N ILE A 61 -15.82 -5.78 7.26
CA ILE A 61 -15.02 -4.55 7.30
C ILE A 61 -15.51 -3.57 6.23
N VAL A 62 -15.19 -2.29 6.42
CA VAL A 62 -15.24 -1.30 5.33
C VAL A 62 -14.04 -1.49 4.40
N THR A 63 -14.13 -1.04 3.17
CA THR A 63 -13.06 -1.23 2.16
C THR A 63 -11.78 -0.47 2.51
N GLN A 64 -11.89 0.69 3.16
CA GLN A 64 -10.76 1.52 3.60
C GLN A 64 -10.30 1.12 5.00
N TYR A 65 -9.87 -0.13 5.17
CA TYR A 65 -9.49 -0.70 6.46
C TYR A 65 -8.01 -1.11 6.47
N GLY A 66 -7.24 -0.52 7.39
CA GLY A 66 -5.80 -0.77 7.49
C GLY A 66 -4.99 -0.23 6.32
N THR A 67 -3.96 -0.96 5.89
CA THR A 67 -3.14 -0.59 4.72
C THR A 67 -3.90 -0.94 3.44
N HIS A 68 -4.30 0.08 2.69
CA HIS A 68 -5.13 -0.06 1.49
C HIS A 68 -4.76 0.97 0.43
N ILE A 69 -5.34 0.85 -0.73
CA ILE A 69 -5.30 1.82 -1.82
C ILE A 69 -6.69 2.39 -2.04
N ASP A 70 -6.78 3.69 -2.31
CA ASP A 70 -8.00 4.36 -2.72
C ASP A 70 -8.09 4.45 -4.24
N ALA A 71 -9.20 3.96 -4.78
CA ALA A 71 -9.53 4.20 -6.18
C ALA A 71 -10.01 5.66 -6.37
N PRO A 72 -9.87 6.25 -7.58
CA PRO A 72 -10.30 7.63 -7.84
C PRO A 72 -11.76 7.94 -7.47
N ILE A 73 -12.64 6.95 -7.52
CA ILE A 73 -14.05 7.08 -7.12
C ILE A 73 -14.21 7.40 -5.62
N HIS A 74 -13.20 7.09 -4.79
CA HIS A 74 -13.30 7.29 -3.35
C HIS A 74 -13.59 8.74 -2.96
N PHE A 75 -13.05 9.72 -3.70
CA PHE A 75 -13.25 11.14 -3.44
C PHE A 75 -13.95 11.90 -4.58
N VAL A 76 -14.06 11.31 -5.77
CA VAL A 76 -14.60 12.03 -6.94
C VAL A 76 -15.60 11.17 -7.69
N GLU A 77 -16.83 11.63 -7.75
CA GLU A 77 -17.92 10.96 -8.46
C GLU A 77 -17.58 10.68 -9.95
N ASN A 78 -18.10 9.57 -10.46
CA ASN A 78 -17.95 9.14 -11.84
C ASN A 78 -16.47 8.95 -12.27
N ARG A 79 -15.60 8.61 -11.33
CA ARG A 79 -14.21 8.21 -11.59
C ARG A 79 -14.06 6.70 -11.51
N ARG A 80 -12.89 6.23 -11.93
CA ARG A 80 -12.58 4.80 -11.99
C ARG A 80 -12.70 4.12 -10.64
N TYR A 81 -13.29 2.95 -10.63
CA TYR A 81 -13.26 2.00 -9.51
C TYR A 81 -11.93 1.25 -9.50
N LEU A 82 -11.70 0.46 -8.45
CA LEU A 82 -10.43 -0.27 -8.28
C LEU A 82 -10.20 -1.29 -9.40
N GLU A 83 -11.25 -1.99 -9.84
CA GLU A 83 -11.20 -2.98 -10.91
C GLU A 83 -10.93 -2.38 -12.31
N GLU A 84 -11.03 -1.06 -12.44
CA GLU A 84 -10.74 -0.33 -13.67
C GLU A 84 -9.29 0.20 -13.75
N LEU A 85 -8.49 -0.03 -12.68
CA LEU A 85 -7.08 0.36 -12.66
C LEU A 85 -6.21 -0.70 -13.34
N ASP A 86 -5.30 -0.28 -14.23
CA ASP A 86 -4.30 -1.21 -14.77
C ASP A 86 -3.29 -1.54 -13.66
N LEU A 87 -2.98 -2.82 -13.50
CA LEU A 87 -1.97 -3.29 -12.54
C LEU A 87 -0.61 -2.61 -12.71
N LYS A 88 -0.27 -2.19 -13.92
CA LYS A 88 0.97 -1.47 -14.21
C LYS A 88 1.01 -0.07 -13.59
N GLU A 89 -0.16 0.55 -13.37
CA GLU A 89 -0.26 1.83 -12.66
C GLU A 89 0.12 1.71 -11.18
N LEU A 90 0.10 0.49 -10.63
CA LEU A 90 0.37 0.21 -9.22
C LEU A 90 1.81 -0.25 -8.95
N VAL A 91 2.64 -0.35 -9.99
CA VAL A 91 4.05 -0.75 -9.87
C VAL A 91 4.92 0.43 -10.29
N LEU A 92 5.29 1.24 -9.32
CA LEU A 92 5.96 2.53 -9.51
C LEU A 92 7.20 2.65 -8.60
N PRO A 93 8.20 3.46 -8.98
CA PRO A 93 9.26 3.86 -8.05
C PRO A 93 8.68 4.53 -6.81
N LEU A 94 9.26 4.26 -5.64
CA LEU A 94 8.87 4.87 -4.38
C LEU A 94 9.68 6.13 -4.12
N ILE A 95 9.02 7.21 -3.73
CA ILE A 95 9.62 8.42 -3.16
C ILE A 95 9.13 8.56 -1.72
N VAL A 96 10.07 8.78 -0.81
CA VAL A 96 9.76 9.01 0.61
C VAL A 96 9.91 10.50 0.92
N LEU A 97 8.84 11.09 1.45
CA LEU A 97 8.79 12.45 1.97
C LEU A 97 8.65 12.38 3.49
N ASP A 98 9.76 12.52 4.21
CA ASP A 98 9.75 12.43 5.67
C ASP A 98 9.39 13.76 6.30
N TYR A 99 8.14 13.91 6.73
CA TYR A 99 7.60 15.01 7.54
C TYR A 99 7.18 14.53 8.94
N SER A 100 7.79 13.47 9.45
CA SER A 100 7.46 12.90 10.75
C SER A 100 7.61 13.89 11.90
N LYS A 101 8.57 14.83 11.82
CA LYS A 101 8.79 15.86 12.84
C LYS A 101 7.68 16.90 12.85
N GLU A 102 7.24 17.34 11.68
CA GLU A 102 6.15 18.29 11.50
C GLU A 102 4.82 17.67 11.96
N ALA A 103 4.56 16.43 11.56
CA ALA A 103 3.38 15.70 11.99
C ALA A 103 3.35 15.43 13.51
N ALA A 104 4.50 15.20 14.13
CA ALA A 104 4.60 15.07 15.59
C ALA A 104 4.28 16.38 16.36
N GLN A 105 4.51 17.53 15.75
CA GLN A 105 4.22 18.85 16.33
C GLN A 105 2.79 19.33 16.02
N ASN A 106 2.22 18.86 14.94
CA ASN A 106 0.88 19.22 14.49
C ASN A 106 0.16 17.98 13.93
N SER A 107 -0.81 17.45 14.68
CA SER A 107 -1.61 16.29 14.27
C SER A 107 -2.40 16.52 12.98
N ASP A 108 -2.67 17.80 12.65
CA ASP A 108 -3.40 18.20 11.44
C ASP A 108 -2.46 18.60 10.29
N PHE A 109 -1.17 18.21 10.37
CA PHE A 109 -0.21 18.49 9.33
C PHE A 109 -0.61 17.77 8.02
N ILE A 110 -0.64 18.55 6.93
CA ILE A 110 -0.98 18.07 5.59
C ILE A 110 0.17 18.39 4.64
N VAL A 111 0.64 17.39 3.89
CA VAL A 111 1.59 17.58 2.81
C VAL A 111 0.93 18.42 1.71
N SER A 112 1.51 19.57 1.42
CA SER A 112 1.02 20.50 0.40
C SER A 112 1.79 20.36 -0.91
N ARG A 113 1.24 20.95 -1.98
CA ARG A 113 1.93 21.06 -3.28
C ARG A 113 3.33 21.66 -3.13
N LYS A 114 3.48 22.68 -2.26
CA LYS A 114 4.78 23.31 -2.04
C LYS A 114 5.83 22.30 -1.53
N HIS A 115 5.46 21.38 -0.66
CA HIS A 115 6.38 20.35 -0.16
C HIS A 115 6.90 19.46 -1.30
N LEU A 116 6.05 19.13 -2.27
CA LEU A 116 6.45 18.36 -3.46
C LEU A 116 7.38 19.19 -4.37
N GLU A 117 7.05 20.46 -4.61
CA GLU A 117 7.87 21.38 -5.41
C GLU A 117 9.25 21.61 -4.78
N ASP A 118 9.33 21.76 -3.45
CA ASP A 118 10.59 21.93 -2.71
C ASP A 118 11.45 20.63 -2.81
N TRP A 119 10.83 19.47 -2.76
CA TRP A 119 11.51 18.19 -2.97
C TRP A 119 12.04 18.05 -4.40
N GLU A 120 11.24 18.43 -5.41
CA GLU A 120 11.65 18.41 -6.81
C GLU A 120 12.83 19.32 -7.11
N GLN A 121 12.92 20.48 -6.46
CA GLN A 121 14.05 21.40 -6.62
C GLN A 121 15.37 20.78 -6.18
N GLN A 122 15.34 19.86 -5.21
CA GLN A 122 16.52 19.22 -4.66
C GLN A 122 16.89 17.90 -5.35
N HIS A 123 15.90 17.15 -5.83
CA HIS A 123 16.06 15.75 -6.27
C HIS A 123 15.70 15.53 -7.74
N GLY A 124 15.12 16.52 -8.41
CA GLY A 124 14.63 16.41 -9.77
C GLY A 124 13.11 16.15 -9.84
N ARG A 125 12.57 16.26 -11.04
CA ARG A 125 11.13 16.21 -11.28
C ARG A 125 10.54 14.84 -10.92
N ILE A 126 9.41 14.85 -10.25
CA ILE A 126 8.58 13.68 -10.01
C ILE A 126 7.76 13.41 -11.29
N GLU A 127 8.07 12.34 -12.01
CA GLU A 127 7.32 11.99 -13.24
C GLU A 127 6.16 11.06 -12.93
N ALA A 128 6.46 9.85 -12.47
CA ALA A 128 5.48 8.87 -12.04
C ALA A 128 6.08 8.04 -10.90
N CYS A 129 5.47 8.10 -9.72
CA CYS A 129 5.94 7.38 -8.54
C CYS A 129 4.83 7.16 -7.52
N LEU A 130 5.07 6.25 -6.57
CA LEU A 130 4.32 6.19 -5.33
C LEU A 130 4.95 7.16 -4.33
N LEU A 131 4.13 7.95 -3.64
CA LEU A 131 4.57 8.82 -2.55
C LEU A 131 4.32 8.12 -1.21
N TYR A 132 5.32 8.19 -0.35
CA TYR A 132 5.25 7.69 1.03
C TYR A 132 5.78 8.72 2.02
#